data_cc49a9517f6c423f8670713070a68ddf
#
_entry.id   cc49a9517f6c423f8670713070a68ddf
#
_cell.length_a   1.000
_cell.length_b   1.000
_cell.length_c   1.000
_cell.angle_alpha   90.00
_cell.angle_beta   90.00
_cell.angle_gamma   90.00
#
_symmetry.space_group_name_H-M   'P 1'
#
loop_
_entity.id
_entity.type
_entity.pdbx_description
1 polymer ?
#
loop_
_entity_poly.entity_id
_entity_poly.type
_entity_poly.pdbx_seq_one_letter_code
_entity_poly.pdbx_strand_id
1 'polypeptide(L)'
;MYNEFAPTADTLFLLVLSILTLESVHFIRFLYQHFLSGITTKSLNTFFHACSYAKVDYSHFMNITAKVALRMIPDSLATQPIFLCVDDTMVAKAGTRFENVSKLFDHAAHNGSNCLNGHCFVSIMLCIPVWKNDRVSYLSLPLGYRMWQKKAPLNQTGSDRMKYIPLFLYSFRWNIETSYYEQKTFWSLCRYMVRSCKGIEMLVNLINICYCAMTKALKQLIRQQVY
;
A
#
# COMPACT_ATOMS: atom_id res chain seq x y z
N MET A 1 -26.87 -11.26 -11.89
CA MET A 1 -25.97 -10.09 -11.74
C MET A 1 -24.65 -10.42 -11.00
N TYR A 2 -24.27 -11.72 -10.91
CA TYR A 2 -23.07 -12.21 -10.20
C TYR A 2 -21.89 -12.61 -11.12
N ASN A 3 -22.07 -12.61 -12.44
CA ASN A 3 -21.12 -13.26 -13.34
C ASN A 3 -20.09 -12.36 -14.07
N GLU A 4 -20.19 -11.04 -14.01
CA GLU A 4 -19.22 -10.18 -14.71
C GLU A 4 -17.99 -9.78 -13.87
N PHE A 5 -18.07 -9.87 -12.55
CA PHE A 5 -16.95 -9.51 -11.64
C PHE A 5 -16.05 -10.71 -11.28
N ALA A 6 -16.54 -11.93 -11.39
CA ALA A 6 -15.80 -13.13 -11.00
C ALA A 6 -14.46 -13.30 -11.73
N PRO A 7 -14.34 -13.14 -13.07
CA PRO A 7 -13.09 -13.34 -13.77
C PRO A 7 -12.00 -12.33 -13.39
N THR A 8 -12.40 -11.10 -13.02
CA THR A 8 -11.46 -10.06 -12.58
C THR A 8 -11.00 -10.31 -11.16
N ALA A 9 -11.89 -10.69 -10.25
CA ALA A 9 -11.56 -11.01 -8.87
C ALA A 9 -10.59 -12.19 -8.79
N ASP A 10 -10.81 -13.25 -9.54
CA ASP A 10 -9.89 -14.38 -9.63
C ASP A 10 -8.52 -13.98 -10.16
N THR A 11 -8.49 -13.10 -11.17
CA THR A 11 -7.23 -12.63 -11.75
C THR A 11 -6.44 -11.80 -10.74
N LEU A 12 -7.11 -10.93 -9.98
CA LEU A 12 -6.49 -10.15 -8.91
C LEU A 12 -6.03 -11.04 -7.75
N PHE A 13 -6.81 -12.05 -7.38
CA PHE A 13 -6.43 -13.03 -6.37
C PHE A 13 -5.16 -13.79 -6.78
N LEU A 14 -5.06 -14.24 -8.03
CA LEU A 14 -3.87 -14.90 -8.55
C LEU A 14 -2.65 -13.98 -8.54
N LEU A 15 -2.81 -12.70 -8.84
CA LEU A 15 -1.74 -11.70 -8.70
C LEU A 15 -1.29 -11.56 -7.25
N VAL A 16 -2.21 -11.43 -6.30
CA VAL A 16 -1.89 -11.38 -4.86
C VAL A 16 -1.15 -12.65 -4.45
N LEU A 17 -1.63 -13.82 -4.83
CA LEU A 17 -1.00 -15.09 -4.52
C LEU A 17 0.43 -15.16 -5.10
N SER A 18 0.63 -14.70 -6.33
CA SER A 18 1.98 -14.68 -6.94
C SER A 18 2.95 -13.72 -6.22
N ILE A 19 2.45 -12.57 -5.79
CA ILE A 19 3.26 -11.60 -5.02
C ILE A 19 3.64 -12.18 -3.65
N LEU A 20 2.72 -12.90 -2.99
CA LEU A 20 2.98 -13.54 -1.69
C LEU A 20 3.97 -14.71 -1.79
N THR A 21 4.02 -15.39 -2.93
CA THR A 21 4.84 -16.59 -3.13
C THR A 21 6.27 -16.26 -3.60
N LEU A 22 6.42 -15.19 -4.37
CA LEU A 22 7.72 -14.83 -4.95
C LEU A 22 8.43 -13.80 -4.07
N GLU A 23 9.70 -14.03 -3.77
CA GLU A 23 10.51 -13.14 -2.93
C GLU A 23 10.78 -11.78 -3.56
N SER A 24 10.66 -11.67 -4.89
CA SER A 24 11.02 -10.46 -5.63
C SER A 24 9.99 -10.17 -6.72
N VAL A 25 9.31 -9.04 -6.58
CA VAL A 25 8.27 -8.60 -7.52
C VAL A 25 8.81 -7.46 -8.38
N HIS A 26 9.12 -7.73 -9.65
CA HIS A 26 9.60 -6.69 -10.55
C HIS A 26 8.52 -6.17 -11.49
N PHE A 27 7.74 -7.08 -12.12
CA PHE A 27 6.72 -6.74 -13.11
C PHE A 27 5.80 -7.93 -13.39
N ILE A 28 4.63 -7.69 -13.96
CA ILE A 28 3.60 -8.71 -14.22
C ILE A 28 4.11 -9.89 -15.04
N ARG A 29 4.95 -9.63 -16.06
CA ARG A 29 5.56 -10.70 -16.85
C ARG A 29 6.41 -11.63 -16.00
N PHE A 30 7.16 -11.10 -15.04
CA PHE A 30 7.96 -11.89 -14.09
C PHE A 30 7.07 -12.80 -13.24
N LEU A 31 5.96 -12.25 -12.66
CA LEU A 31 5.00 -13.03 -11.91
C LEU A 31 4.39 -14.15 -12.76
N TYR A 32 4.09 -13.85 -14.03
CA TYR A 32 3.52 -14.82 -14.95
C TYR A 32 4.51 -15.95 -15.27
N GLN A 33 5.74 -15.62 -15.65
CA GLN A 33 6.74 -16.59 -16.05
C GLN A 33 7.18 -17.52 -14.92
N HIS A 34 7.29 -17.01 -13.70
CA HIS A 34 7.83 -17.75 -12.56
C HIS A 34 6.78 -18.42 -11.66
N PHE A 35 5.50 -18.07 -11.82
CA PHE A 35 4.45 -18.63 -10.97
C PHE A 35 3.13 -18.86 -11.70
N LEU A 36 2.53 -17.81 -12.30
CA LEU A 36 1.16 -17.86 -12.78
C LEU A 36 0.97 -18.85 -13.94
N SER A 37 1.95 -18.96 -14.86
CA SER A 37 1.87 -19.90 -15.99
C SER A 37 1.77 -21.36 -15.57
N GLY A 38 2.23 -21.70 -14.36
CA GLY A 38 2.15 -23.06 -13.82
C GLY A 38 0.84 -23.39 -13.10
N ILE A 39 0.05 -22.37 -12.72
CA ILE A 39 -1.17 -22.57 -11.89
C ILE A 39 -2.46 -22.15 -12.58
N THR A 40 -2.39 -21.51 -13.73
CA THR A 40 -3.59 -21.06 -14.46
C THR A 40 -3.43 -21.13 -15.96
N THR A 41 -4.52 -21.35 -16.66
CA THR A 41 -4.60 -21.30 -18.13
C THR A 41 -4.79 -19.87 -18.68
N LYS A 42 -4.96 -18.87 -17.80
CA LYS A 42 -5.10 -17.46 -18.22
C LYS A 42 -3.81 -16.98 -18.90
N SER A 43 -3.95 -16.22 -19.98
CA SER A 43 -2.82 -15.67 -20.71
C SER A 43 -2.18 -14.49 -19.95
N LEU A 44 -0.90 -14.18 -20.27
CA LEU A 44 -0.22 -12.99 -19.75
C LEU A 44 -0.99 -11.70 -20.02
N ASN A 45 -1.63 -11.60 -21.20
CA ASN A 45 -2.42 -10.43 -21.57
C ASN A 45 -3.63 -10.23 -20.64
N THR A 46 -4.23 -11.29 -20.12
CA THR A 46 -5.32 -11.20 -19.14
C THR A 46 -4.87 -10.44 -17.88
N PHE A 47 -3.67 -10.69 -17.40
CA PHE A 47 -3.11 -10.01 -16.24
C PHE A 47 -2.76 -8.54 -16.53
N PHE A 48 -2.18 -8.25 -17.69
CA PHE A 48 -1.97 -6.87 -18.13
C PHE A 48 -3.27 -6.10 -18.27
N HIS A 49 -4.29 -6.73 -18.87
CA HIS A 49 -5.62 -6.14 -19.01
C HIS A 49 -6.26 -5.86 -17.65
N ALA A 50 -6.20 -6.80 -16.73
CA ALA A 50 -6.74 -6.61 -15.38
C ALA A 50 -6.06 -5.43 -14.68
N CYS A 51 -4.73 -5.31 -14.72
CA CYS A 51 -4.02 -4.20 -14.10
C CYS A 51 -4.33 -2.84 -14.74
N SER A 52 -4.55 -2.80 -16.05
CA SER A 52 -4.74 -1.54 -16.78
C SER A 52 -6.19 -1.07 -16.84
N TYR A 53 -7.14 -1.99 -16.91
CA TYR A 53 -8.54 -1.68 -17.22
C TYR A 53 -9.56 -2.09 -16.15
N ALA A 54 -9.20 -2.96 -15.19
CA ALA A 54 -10.13 -3.35 -14.15
C ALA A 54 -10.63 -2.13 -13.37
N LYS A 55 -11.94 -2.08 -13.14
CA LYS A 55 -12.57 -1.07 -12.28
C LYS A 55 -12.53 -1.57 -10.85
N VAL A 56 -11.49 -1.19 -10.11
CA VAL A 56 -11.37 -1.52 -8.69
C VAL A 56 -11.88 -0.36 -7.85
N ASP A 57 -12.80 -0.64 -6.98
CA ASP A 57 -13.22 0.31 -5.95
C ASP A 57 -12.26 0.25 -4.75
N TYR A 58 -11.24 1.10 -4.80
CA TYR A 58 -10.26 1.20 -3.71
C TYR A 58 -10.89 1.65 -2.39
N SER A 59 -11.97 2.43 -2.43
CA SER A 59 -12.65 2.88 -1.21
C SER A 59 -13.34 1.71 -0.51
N HIS A 60 -13.98 0.84 -1.30
CA HIS A 60 -14.56 -0.41 -0.78
C HIS A 60 -13.48 -1.31 -0.18
N PHE A 61 -12.35 -1.43 -0.86
CA PHE A 61 -11.22 -2.23 -0.41
C PHE A 61 -10.62 -1.69 0.92
N MET A 62 -10.39 -0.39 1.00
CA MET A 62 -9.94 0.29 2.23
C MET A 62 -10.92 0.06 3.38
N ASN A 63 -12.22 0.17 3.13
CA ASN A 63 -13.25 -0.08 4.13
C ASN A 63 -13.26 -1.52 4.64
N ILE A 64 -13.07 -2.52 3.76
CA ILE A 64 -12.96 -3.91 4.17
C ILE A 64 -11.70 -4.11 5.03
N THR A 65 -10.55 -3.59 4.59
CA THR A 65 -9.30 -3.68 5.35
C THR A 65 -9.44 -3.06 6.73
N ALA A 66 -10.05 -1.88 6.81
CA ALA A 66 -10.34 -1.22 8.10
C ALA A 66 -11.26 -2.06 8.99
N LYS A 67 -12.36 -2.60 8.45
CA LYS A 67 -13.28 -3.48 9.20
C LYS A 67 -12.58 -4.72 9.73
N VAL A 68 -11.73 -5.35 8.92
CA VAL A 68 -10.93 -6.51 9.35
C VAL A 68 -9.95 -6.11 10.46
N ALA A 69 -9.27 -4.98 10.32
CA ALA A 69 -8.36 -4.45 11.33
C ALA A 69 -9.08 -4.18 12.66
N LEU A 70 -10.22 -3.49 12.63
CA LEU A 70 -10.99 -3.17 13.84
C LEU A 70 -11.45 -4.42 14.60
N ARG A 71 -11.79 -5.50 13.89
CA ARG A 71 -12.14 -6.80 14.51
C ARG A 71 -10.95 -7.50 15.20
N MET A 72 -9.72 -7.04 14.98
CA MET A 72 -8.53 -7.58 15.64
C MET A 72 -8.28 -6.93 17.00
N ILE A 73 -9.01 -5.88 17.37
CA ILE A 73 -8.88 -5.21 18.68
C ILE A 73 -9.44 -6.15 19.74
N PRO A 74 -8.63 -6.52 20.76
CA PRO A 74 -9.14 -7.30 21.90
C PRO A 74 -10.21 -6.49 22.68
N ASP A 75 -11.22 -7.16 23.21
CA ASP A 75 -12.28 -6.51 24.00
C ASP A 75 -11.71 -5.71 25.20
N SER A 76 -10.64 -6.21 25.82
CA SER A 76 -9.94 -5.51 26.91
C SER A 76 -9.26 -4.19 26.48
N LEU A 77 -9.11 -3.96 25.19
CA LEU A 77 -8.54 -2.73 24.62
C LEU A 77 -9.57 -1.89 23.84
N ALA A 78 -10.84 -2.22 23.91
CA ALA A 78 -11.91 -1.54 23.17
C ALA A 78 -12.04 -0.04 23.51
N THR A 79 -11.61 0.36 24.70
CA THR A 79 -11.62 1.77 25.16
C THR A 79 -10.36 2.55 24.78
N GLN A 80 -9.34 1.87 24.22
CA GLN A 80 -8.11 2.52 23.82
C GLN A 80 -8.31 3.31 22.52
N PRO A 81 -7.63 4.46 22.34
CA PRO A 81 -7.78 5.27 21.15
C PRO A 81 -7.27 4.54 19.90
N ILE A 82 -7.90 4.83 18.77
CA ILE A 82 -7.50 4.39 17.44
C ILE A 82 -7.00 5.62 16.69
N PHE A 83 -5.88 5.48 15.95
CA PHE A 83 -5.31 6.59 15.21
C PHE A 83 -5.37 6.36 13.70
N LEU A 84 -5.62 7.43 12.99
CA LEU A 84 -5.53 7.47 11.53
C LEU A 84 -4.40 8.42 11.14
N CYS A 85 -3.36 7.86 10.52
CA CYS A 85 -2.21 8.62 10.05
C CYS A 85 -2.27 8.76 8.53
N VAL A 86 -1.95 9.94 8.02
CA VAL A 86 -1.82 10.22 6.59
C VAL A 86 -0.43 10.72 6.34
N ASP A 87 0.26 10.13 5.35
CA ASP A 87 1.59 10.55 4.96
C ASP A 87 1.82 10.23 3.48
N ASP A 88 2.89 10.77 2.92
CA ASP A 88 3.26 10.50 1.54
C ASP A 88 4.64 9.81 1.43
N THR A 89 4.84 9.13 0.32
CA THR A 89 6.12 8.52 -0.01
C THR A 89 6.45 8.71 -1.47
N MET A 90 7.71 8.98 -1.76
CA MET A 90 8.20 9.20 -3.12
C MET A 90 8.92 7.97 -3.65
N VAL A 91 8.72 7.72 -4.93
CA VAL A 91 9.38 6.65 -5.68
C VAL A 91 10.04 7.25 -6.91
N ALA A 92 11.38 7.28 -6.89
CA ALA A 92 12.17 7.78 -8.01
C ALA A 92 11.92 6.94 -9.28
N LYS A 93 11.77 7.61 -10.42
CA LYS A 93 11.63 6.99 -11.74
C LYS A 93 12.52 7.71 -12.77
N ALA A 94 13.23 6.91 -13.56
CA ALA A 94 13.99 7.41 -14.69
C ALA A 94 13.17 7.31 -15.99
N GLY A 95 13.33 8.30 -16.86
CA GLY A 95 12.69 8.35 -18.18
C GLY A 95 11.31 8.98 -18.17
N THR A 96 10.75 9.13 -19.38
CA THR A 96 9.52 9.91 -19.67
C THR A 96 8.31 9.02 -19.98
N ARG A 97 8.46 7.70 -19.92
CA ARG A 97 7.43 6.76 -20.39
C ARG A 97 6.37 6.40 -19.34
N PHE A 98 6.57 6.81 -18.10
CA PHE A 98 5.59 6.60 -17.04
C PHE A 98 4.64 7.78 -16.97
N GLU A 99 3.34 7.52 -16.88
CA GLU A 99 2.34 8.56 -16.66
C GLU A 99 2.53 9.22 -15.29
N ASN A 100 2.26 10.50 -15.19
CA ASN A 100 2.33 11.32 -13.97
C ASN A 100 3.70 11.41 -13.27
N VAL A 101 4.79 11.07 -13.94
CA VAL A 101 6.11 11.40 -13.43
C VAL A 101 6.26 12.92 -13.36
N SER A 102 6.64 13.41 -12.21
CA SER A 102 6.85 14.83 -11.99
C SER A 102 8.12 15.09 -11.19
N LYS A 103 8.62 16.33 -11.27
CA LYS A 103 9.68 16.80 -10.40
C LYS A 103 9.10 17.08 -9.02
N LEU A 104 9.51 16.29 -8.05
CA LEU A 104 9.05 16.34 -6.66
C LEU A 104 10.14 16.95 -5.80
N PHE A 105 9.76 17.74 -4.79
CA PHE A 105 10.69 18.23 -3.80
C PHE A 105 10.94 17.15 -2.75
N ASP A 106 12.19 16.77 -2.56
CA ASP A 106 12.60 15.75 -1.60
C ASP A 106 13.39 16.41 -0.46
N HIS A 107 12.76 16.53 0.70
CA HIS A 107 13.38 17.10 1.89
C HIS A 107 14.57 16.29 2.42
N ALA A 108 14.63 14.99 2.08
CA ALA A 108 15.69 14.07 2.50
C ALA A 108 16.82 13.95 1.47
N ALA A 109 16.71 14.59 0.31
CA ALA A 109 17.72 14.50 -0.72
C ALA A 109 18.98 15.29 -0.37
N HIS A 110 20.10 14.59 -0.31
CA HIS A 110 21.43 15.20 -0.11
C HIS A 110 22.21 15.38 -1.43
N ASN A 111 21.52 15.36 -2.58
CA ASN A 111 22.14 15.37 -3.92
C ASN A 111 22.30 16.77 -4.53
N GLY A 112 22.21 17.82 -3.70
CA GLY A 112 22.39 19.22 -4.12
C GLY A 112 21.23 19.85 -4.88
N SER A 113 20.25 19.07 -5.39
CA SER A 113 19.10 19.59 -6.13
C SER A 113 17.80 19.61 -5.31
N ASN A 114 17.75 18.93 -4.17
CA ASN A 114 16.55 18.73 -3.33
C ASN A 114 15.30 18.32 -4.14
N CYS A 115 15.51 17.67 -5.28
CA CYS A 115 14.44 17.26 -6.18
C CYS A 115 14.70 15.88 -6.74
N LEU A 116 13.63 15.08 -6.87
CA LEU A 116 13.66 13.84 -7.61
C LEU A 116 12.56 13.82 -8.68
N ASN A 117 12.80 13.14 -9.79
CA ASN A 117 11.77 12.81 -10.75
C ASN A 117 11.14 11.47 -10.35
N GLY A 118 9.82 11.44 -10.23
CA GLY A 118 9.16 10.22 -9.78
C GLY A 118 7.68 10.37 -9.53
N HIS A 119 7.15 9.40 -8.80
CA HIS A 119 5.78 9.39 -8.32
C HIS A 119 5.75 9.68 -6.82
N CYS A 120 4.74 10.40 -6.37
CA CYS A 120 4.38 10.56 -4.98
C CYS A 120 3.10 9.76 -4.72
N PHE A 121 3.09 8.95 -3.67
CA PHE A 121 1.93 8.20 -3.22
C PHE A 121 1.53 8.66 -1.84
N VAL A 122 0.27 9.05 -1.70
CA VAL A 122 -0.33 9.34 -0.41
C VAL A 122 -0.98 8.06 0.12
N SER A 123 -0.70 7.70 1.36
CA SER A 123 -1.33 6.56 2.04
C SER A 123 -2.03 6.97 3.31
N ILE A 124 -3.00 6.17 3.69
CA ILE A 124 -3.70 6.25 4.97
C ILE A 124 -3.35 4.99 5.76
N MET A 125 -2.90 5.17 6.98
CA MET A 125 -2.55 4.09 7.91
C MET A 125 -3.46 4.10 9.11
N LEU A 126 -4.03 2.95 9.44
CA LEU A 126 -4.84 2.72 10.63
C LEU A 126 -3.96 2.09 11.72
N CYS A 127 -3.87 2.75 12.88
CA CYS A 127 -3.16 2.25 14.05
C CYS A 127 -4.16 1.77 15.09
N ILE A 128 -4.19 0.46 15.33
CA ILE A 128 -5.10 -0.20 16.27
C ILE A 128 -4.36 -0.70 17.51
N PRO A 129 -4.97 -0.62 18.72
CA PRO A 129 -4.35 -1.12 19.94
C PRO A 129 -4.29 -2.66 19.93
N VAL A 130 -3.16 -3.19 20.36
CA VAL A 130 -2.91 -4.64 20.50
C VAL A 130 -2.05 -4.91 21.73
N TRP A 131 -2.13 -6.10 22.28
CA TRP A 131 -1.18 -6.55 23.31
C TRP A 131 0.16 -6.94 22.70
N LYS A 132 1.25 -6.49 23.32
CA LYS A 132 2.62 -6.90 23.02
C LYS A 132 3.43 -6.95 24.31
N ASN A 133 3.86 -8.16 24.73
CA ASN A 133 4.59 -8.37 25.97
C ASN A 133 3.88 -7.72 27.18
N ASP A 134 2.61 -8.02 27.37
CA ASP A 134 1.72 -7.52 28.43
C ASP A 134 1.60 -5.98 28.52
N ARG A 135 1.95 -5.29 27.43
CA ARG A 135 1.82 -3.84 27.30
C ARG A 135 0.93 -3.49 26.12
N VAL A 136 0.20 -2.38 26.25
CA VAL A 136 -0.54 -1.83 25.12
C VAL A 136 0.45 -1.31 24.08
N SER A 137 0.31 -1.80 22.87
CA SER A 137 1.09 -1.40 21.71
C SER A 137 0.14 -1.10 20.55
N TYR A 138 0.64 -0.57 19.45
CA TYR A 138 -0.17 -0.27 18.28
C TYR A 138 0.31 -1.02 17.05
N LEU A 139 -0.64 -1.68 16.39
CA LEU A 139 -0.45 -2.27 15.08
C LEU A 139 -0.84 -1.26 14.02
N SER A 140 0.10 -0.92 13.16
CA SER A 140 -0.12 0.00 12.05
C SER A 140 -0.34 -0.79 10.76
N LEU A 141 -1.48 -0.54 10.11
CA LEU A 141 -1.90 -1.22 8.88
C LEU A 141 -2.20 -0.17 7.81
N PRO A 142 -1.44 -0.13 6.71
CA PRO A 142 -1.74 0.76 5.62
C PRO A 142 -3.02 0.31 4.91
N LEU A 143 -4.01 1.20 4.83
CA LEU A 143 -5.31 0.89 4.23
C LEU A 143 -5.26 0.91 2.71
N GLY A 144 -4.44 1.79 2.13
CA GLY A 144 -4.29 1.90 0.68
C GLY A 144 -3.45 3.09 0.27
N TYR A 145 -3.14 3.14 -1.02
CA TYR A 145 -2.34 4.17 -1.67
C TYR A 145 -3.12 4.87 -2.77
N ARG A 146 -2.89 6.18 -2.90
CA ARG A 146 -3.32 6.99 -4.04
C ARG A 146 -2.14 7.73 -4.62
N MET A 147 -2.01 7.69 -5.95
CA MET A 147 -0.99 8.47 -6.64
C MET A 147 -1.38 9.94 -6.62
N TRP A 148 -0.48 10.77 -6.12
CA TRP A 148 -0.62 12.21 -6.21
C TRP A 148 -0.49 12.66 -7.67
N GLN A 149 -1.41 13.52 -8.09
CA GLN A 149 -1.42 14.08 -9.44
C GLN A 149 -1.38 15.59 -9.32
N LYS A 150 -0.45 16.21 -10.05
CA LYS A 150 -0.40 17.67 -10.14
C LYS A 150 -1.65 18.18 -10.86
N LYS A 151 -2.62 18.69 -10.11
CA LYS A 151 -3.78 19.40 -10.68
C LYS A 151 -3.34 20.81 -11.08
N ALA A 152 -4.01 21.40 -12.09
CA ALA A 152 -3.90 22.83 -12.33
C ALA A 152 -4.21 23.58 -11.03
N PRO A 153 -3.54 24.73 -10.76
CA PRO A 153 -3.70 25.45 -9.50
C PRO A 153 -5.18 25.79 -9.30
N LEU A 154 -5.81 25.13 -8.33
CA LEU A 154 -7.05 25.62 -7.75
C LEU A 154 -6.65 26.79 -6.85
N ASN A 155 -7.31 27.94 -7.01
CA ASN A 155 -7.20 29.05 -6.07
C ASN A 155 -7.67 28.57 -4.69
N GLN A 156 -6.77 28.03 -3.90
CA GLN A 156 -7.04 27.61 -2.52
C GLN A 156 -6.60 28.71 -1.57
N THR A 157 -7.56 29.46 -1.09
CA THR A 157 -7.49 30.12 0.21
C THR A 157 -7.67 29.04 1.30
N GLY A 158 -6.62 28.33 1.62
CA GLY A 158 -6.60 27.34 2.70
C GLY A 158 -5.76 27.88 3.87
N SER A 159 -6.41 28.17 4.99
CA SER A 159 -5.73 28.62 6.20
C SER A 159 -4.89 27.47 6.79
N ASP A 160 -3.58 27.71 6.94
CA ASP A 160 -2.65 26.94 7.76
C ASP A 160 -3.12 26.87 9.22
N ARG A 161 -3.83 25.82 9.60
CA ARG A 161 -4.14 25.50 10.99
C ARG A 161 -3.76 24.07 11.36
N MET A 162 -2.49 23.71 11.17
CA MET A 162 -1.89 22.58 11.88
C MET A 162 -0.82 23.09 12.84
N LYS A 163 -1.26 23.78 13.89
CA LYS A 163 -0.39 24.10 15.02
C LYS A 163 -0.62 23.06 16.11
N TYR A 164 0.45 22.33 16.46
CA TYR A 164 0.54 21.35 17.54
C TYR A 164 -0.02 19.95 17.26
N ILE A 165 0.80 19.11 16.62
CA ILE A 165 0.68 17.66 16.76
C ILE A 165 1.35 17.30 18.10
N PRO A 166 0.63 16.75 19.10
CA PRO A 166 1.27 16.29 20.34
C PRO A 166 2.41 15.32 20.05
N LEU A 167 3.47 15.38 20.83
CA LEU A 167 4.68 14.53 20.67
C LEU A 167 4.34 13.04 20.60
N PHE A 168 3.28 12.63 21.29
CA PHE A 168 2.74 11.27 21.24
C PHE A 168 2.22 10.87 19.85
N LEU A 169 1.54 11.77 19.13
CA LEU A 169 1.07 11.50 17.75
C LEU A 169 2.24 11.45 16.77
N TYR A 170 3.32 12.17 17.03
CA TYR A 170 4.53 12.13 16.21
C TYR A 170 5.20 10.75 16.24
N SER A 171 5.07 9.98 17.33
CA SER A 171 5.61 8.61 17.40
C SER A 171 4.97 7.64 16.39
N PHE A 172 3.74 7.89 15.95
CA PHE A 172 3.08 7.09 14.91
C PHE A 172 3.61 7.35 13.51
N ARG A 173 4.24 8.50 13.28
CA ARG A 173 4.93 8.79 12.02
C ARG A 173 6.03 7.76 11.75
N TRP A 174 6.77 7.34 12.77
CA TRP A 174 7.78 6.30 12.64
C TRP A 174 7.21 4.98 12.12
N ASN A 175 6.01 4.61 12.52
CA ASN A 175 5.37 3.39 12.05
C ASN A 175 5.02 3.44 10.54
N ILE A 176 4.59 4.58 10.04
CA ILE A 176 4.29 4.74 8.61
C ILE A 176 5.59 4.74 7.78
N GLU A 177 6.64 5.39 8.25
CA GLU A 177 7.95 5.38 7.63
C GLU A 177 8.55 3.96 7.58
N THR A 178 8.42 3.19 8.68
CA THR A 178 8.82 1.78 8.73
C THR A 178 8.05 0.94 7.72
N SER A 179 6.73 1.12 7.61
CA SER A 179 5.92 0.43 6.62
C SER A 179 6.36 0.76 5.18
N TYR A 180 6.67 2.02 4.88
CA TYR A 180 7.21 2.40 3.58
C TYR A 180 8.57 1.76 3.30
N TYR A 181 9.46 1.77 4.29
CA TYR A 181 10.77 1.13 4.18
C TYR A 181 10.63 -0.36 3.87
N GLU A 182 9.82 -1.08 4.63
CA GLU A 182 9.59 -2.50 4.43
C GLU A 182 8.99 -2.81 3.06
N GLN A 183 7.97 -2.06 2.62
CA GLN A 183 7.35 -2.26 1.33
C GLN A 183 8.30 -1.91 0.16
N LYS A 184 9.14 -0.89 0.30
CA LYS A 184 10.17 -0.55 -0.70
C LYS A 184 11.27 -1.60 -0.78
N THR A 185 11.72 -2.10 0.36
CA THR A 185 12.87 -3.01 0.46
C THR A 185 12.49 -4.44 0.11
N PHE A 186 11.43 -4.96 0.74
CA PHE A 186 11.08 -6.38 0.66
C PHE A 186 9.98 -6.69 -0.36
N TRP A 187 9.10 -5.72 -0.65
CA TRP A 187 7.93 -5.92 -1.51
C TRP A 187 8.04 -5.24 -2.87
N SER A 188 9.21 -4.71 -3.21
CA SER A 188 9.49 -4.10 -4.52
C SER A 188 8.57 -2.92 -4.89
N LEU A 189 8.06 -2.17 -3.90
CA LEU A 189 7.19 -1.02 -4.12
C LEU A 189 7.82 0.02 -5.08
N CYS A 190 9.14 0.11 -5.16
CA CYS A 190 9.86 1.02 -6.05
C CYS A 190 10.16 0.44 -7.44
N ARG A 191 9.98 -0.87 -7.66
CA ARG A 191 10.49 -1.59 -8.83
C ARG A 191 9.46 -1.86 -9.92
N TYR A 192 8.24 -1.31 -9.81
CA TYR A 192 7.22 -1.52 -10.82
C TYR A 192 7.63 -0.96 -12.19
N MET A 193 7.22 -1.69 -13.25
CA MET A 193 7.48 -1.34 -14.66
C MET A 193 6.18 -1.07 -15.44
N VAL A 194 5.03 -1.02 -14.77
CA VAL A 194 3.75 -0.62 -15.35
C VAL A 194 3.79 0.88 -15.62
N ARG A 195 3.29 1.32 -16.77
CA ARG A 195 3.43 2.71 -17.23
C ARG A 195 2.19 3.57 -17.02
N SER A 196 1.00 2.96 -17.11
CA SER A 196 -0.26 3.68 -16.90
C SER A 196 -0.47 3.99 -15.42
N CYS A 197 -0.97 5.16 -15.14
CA CYS A 197 -1.28 5.63 -13.78
C CYS A 197 -2.16 4.62 -13.03
N LYS A 198 -3.22 4.16 -13.70
CA LYS A 198 -4.15 3.18 -13.15
C LYS A 198 -3.49 1.84 -12.83
N GLY A 199 -2.63 1.36 -13.73
CA GLY A 199 -1.89 0.11 -13.52
C GLY A 199 -0.87 0.22 -12.39
N ILE A 200 -0.23 1.38 -12.24
CA ILE A 200 0.70 1.66 -11.15
C ILE A 200 -0.05 1.65 -9.82
N GLU A 201 -1.17 2.38 -9.70
CA GLU A 201 -2.00 2.38 -8.48
C GLU A 201 -2.49 0.98 -8.14
N MET A 202 -2.91 0.20 -9.14
CA MET A 202 -3.33 -1.19 -8.94
C MET A 202 -2.22 -2.00 -8.31
N LEU A 203 -1.04 -2.00 -8.91
CA LEU A 203 0.07 -2.83 -8.43
C LEU A 203 0.54 -2.43 -7.03
N VAL A 204 0.63 -1.12 -6.76
CA VAL A 204 0.99 -0.60 -5.44
C VAL A 204 -0.02 -1.04 -4.38
N ASN A 205 -1.31 -1.01 -4.69
CA ASN A 205 -2.34 -1.47 -3.76
C ASN A 205 -2.35 -3.00 -3.60
N LEU A 206 -2.04 -3.78 -4.64
CA LEU A 206 -1.86 -5.24 -4.51
C LEU A 206 -0.68 -5.58 -3.58
N ILE A 207 0.44 -4.88 -3.69
CA ILE A 207 1.58 -5.02 -2.78
C ILE A 207 1.15 -4.69 -1.34
N ASN A 208 0.39 -3.62 -1.16
CA ASN A 208 -0.13 -3.24 0.14
C ASN A 208 -1.04 -4.32 0.76
N ILE A 209 -1.89 -4.96 -0.03
CA ILE A 209 -2.73 -6.08 0.40
C ILE A 209 -1.87 -7.24 0.92
N CYS A 210 -0.84 -7.60 0.15
CA CYS A 210 0.08 -8.66 0.52
C CYS A 210 0.81 -8.34 1.83
N TYR A 211 1.29 -7.11 1.97
CA TYR A 211 1.92 -6.62 3.20
C TYR A 211 0.98 -6.73 4.41
N CYS A 212 -0.26 -6.29 4.29
CA CYS A 212 -1.26 -6.39 5.35
C CYS A 212 -1.61 -7.84 5.71
N ALA A 213 -1.73 -8.71 4.69
CA ALA A 213 -2.02 -10.13 4.88
C ALA A 213 -0.90 -10.83 5.66
N MET A 214 0.36 -10.59 5.30
CA MET A 214 1.53 -11.14 5.98
C MET A 214 1.67 -10.60 7.41
N THR A 215 1.48 -9.31 7.61
CA THR A 215 1.52 -8.69 8.94
C THR A 215 0.47 -9.30 9.87
N LYS A 216 -0.73 -9.59 9.34
CA LYS A 216 -1.81 -10.26 10.08
C LYS A 216 -1.46 -11.71 10.39
N ALA A 217 -0.98 -12.47 9.39
CA ALA A 217 -0.62 -13.88 9.54
C ALA A 217 0.50 -14.07 10.58
N LEU A 218 1.56 -13.27 10.50
CA LEU A 218 2.66 -13.29 11.47
C LEU A 218 2.17 -13.06 12.91
N LYS A 219 1.25 -12.11 13.12
CA LYS A 219 0.69 -11.86 14.45
C LYS A 219 -0.19 -12.99 14.97
N GLN A 220 -0.93 -13.67 14.11
CA GLN A 220 -1.71 -14.85 14.50
C GLN A 220 -0.79 -16.01 14.90
N LEU A 221 0.29 -16.25 14.14
CA LEU A 221 1.28 -17.29 14.47
C LEU A 221 1.99 -17.02 15.81
N ILE A 222 2.40 -15.77 16.05
CA ILE A 222 3.02 -15.39 17.35
C ILE A 222 2.05 -15.62 18.51
N ARG A 223 0.75 -15.33 18.34
CA ARG A 223 -0.26 -15.61 19.38
C ARG A 223 -0.45 -17.09 19.66
N GLN A 224 -0.32 -17.96 18.65
CA GLN A 224 -0.46 -19.42 18.83
C GLN A 224 0.75 -20.08 19.47
N GLN A 225 1.93 -19.45 19.45
CA GLN A 225 3.14 -19.99 20.08
C GLN A 225 3.31 -19.57 21.57
N VAL A 226 2.48 -18.66 22.05
CA VAL A 226 2.54 -18.13 23.43
C VAL A 226 1.50 -18.82 24.35
N TYR A 227 0.73 -19.78 23.80
CA TYR A 227 -0.16 -20.68 24.53
C TYR A 227 0.25 -22.12 24.24
#